data_743075b6eb5760956391fe125f9dfe80
#
_entry.id   743075b6eb5760956391fe125f9dfe80
#
_cell.length_a   1.000
_cell.length_b   1.000
_cell.length_c   1.000
_cell.angle_alpha   90.00
_cell.angle_beta   90.00
_cell.angle_gamma   90.00
#
_symmetry.space_group_name_H-M   'P 1'
#
loop_
_entity.id
_entity.type
_entity.pdbx_description
1 polymer ?
#
loop_
_entity_poly.entity_id
_entity_poly.type
_entity_poly.pdbx_seq_one_letter_code
_entity_poly.pdbx_strand_id
1 'polypeptide(L)'
;MENGVITSDKRIVASLPTIQYLIKNGAKVILCSHLGRPKGQVNPEFSMKPVAARLSELLGLKVKMADDVVGPSAHALADSLKDGEVMLLENVRFEPGETKNDPELSKAFASLADLYVNDAFGSAHRAHSSTAGVAAYLPAACGYLIQKEIKFIGGALENPKRPLVAILGGAKVSDKIGVITNLIDKCDTL
;
A
#
# COMPACT_ATOMS: atom_id res chain seq x y z
N MET A 1 -15.06 2.82 5.01
CA MET A 1 -15.48 2.89 6.43
C MET A 1 -16.51 4.00 6.57
N GLU A 2 -17.52 3.77 7.38
CA GLU A 2 -18.55 4.75 7.71
C GLU A 2 -18.73 4.70 9.23
N ASN A 3 -18.63 5.86 9.88
CA ASN A 3 -18.75 6.00 11.35
C ASN A 3 -17.86 5.02 12.16
N GLY A 4 -16.62 4.82 11.73
CA GLY A 4 -15.68 3.92 12.39
C GLY A 4 -15.89 2.42 12.09
N VAL A 5 -16.93 2.06 11.31
CA VAL A 5 -17.24 0.67 10.94
C VAL A 5 -16.71 0.37 9.55
N ILE A 6 -16.08 -0.79 9.39
CA ILE A 6 -15.60 -1.27 8.08
C ILE A 6 -16.79 -1.77 7.28
N THR A 7 -17.15 -1.05 6.22
CA THR A 7 -18.25 -1.43 5.31
C THR A 7 -17.83 -2.49 4.28
N SER A 8 -16.54 -2.56 3.98
CA SER A 8 -15.96 -3.59 3.11
C SER A 8 -14.49 -3.83 3.49
N ASP A 9 -14.14 -5.07 3.75
CA ASP A 9 -12.78 -5.50 4.09
C ASP A 9 -11.99 -6.09 2.89
N LYS A 10 -12.52 -6.00 1.69
CA LYS A 10 -11.92 -6.57 0.47
C LYS A 10 -10.44 -6.19 0.29
N ARG A 11 -10.04 -4.96 0.63
CA ARG A 11 -8.64 -4.50 0.52
C ARG A 11 -7.75 -5.15 1.57
N ILE A 12 -8.28 -5.36 2.78
CA ILE A 12 -7.57 -6.05 3.86
C ILE A 12 -7.38 -7.51 3.47
N VAL A 13 -8.44 -8.17 3.02
CA VAL A 13 -8.40 -9.57 2.57
C VAL A 13 -7.41 -9.75 1.40
N ALA A 14 -7.39 -8.82 0.45
CA ALA A 14 -6.49 -8.88 -0.70
C ALA A 14 -5.00 -8.78 -0.31
N SER A 15 -4.66 -8.16 0.82
CA SER A 15 -3.27 -8.05 1.32
C SER A 15 -2.82 -9.28 2.12
N LEU A 16 -3.74 -10.14 2.58
CA LEU A 16 -3.42 -11.29 3.44
C LEU A 16 -2.37 -12.24 2.85
N PRO A 17 -2.41 -12.62 1.55
CA PRO A 17 -1.43 -13.54 0.99
C PRO A 17 0.01 -13.07 1.19
N THR A 18 0.30 -11.78 0.97
CA THR A 18 1.63 -11.21 1.18
C THR A 18 2.00 -11.19 2.65
N ILE A 19 1.10 -10.75 3.52
CA ILE A 19 1.33 -10.69 4.96
C ILE A 19 1.59 -12.09 5.52
N GLN A 20 0.77 -13.08 5.17
CA GLN A 20 0.91 -14.47 5.61
C GLN A 20 2.22 -15.11 5.11
N TYR A 21 2.64 -14.79 3.88
CA TYR A 21 3.92 -15.24 3.36
C TYR A 21 5.09 -14.70 4.19
N LEU A 22 5.07 -13.40 4.51
CA LEU A 22 6.11 -12.77 5.34
C LEU A 22 6.14 -13.37 6.74
N ILE A 23 4.99 -13.53 7.40
CA ILE A 23 4.86 -14.17 8.72
C ILE A 23 5.45 -15.59 8.70
N LYS A 24 5.05 -16.39 7.70
CA LYS A 24 5.50 -17.79 7.57
C LYS A 24 7.02 -17.91 7.40
N ASN A 25 7.64 -16.89 6.83
CA ASN A 25 9.10 -16.83 6.65
C ASN A 25 9.82 -16.11 7.81
N GLY A 26 9.16 -15.90 8.94
CA GLY A 26 9.75 -15.34 10.15
C GLY A 26 10.01 -13.84 10.09
N ALA A 27 9.42 -13.10 9.13
CA ALA A 27 9.60 -11.67 9.09
C ALA A 27 8.89 -10.97 10.25
N LYS A 28 9.49 -9.90 10.77
CA LYS A 28 8.85 -8.89 11.61
C LYS A 28 8.11 -7.95 10.68
N VAL A 29 6.78 -7.98 10.71
CA VAL A 29 5.97 -7.32 9.68
C VAL A 29 5.46 -5.97 10.18
N ILE A 30 5.90 -4.89 9.54
CA ILE A 30 5.42 -3.53 9.78
C ILE A 30 4.52 -3.13 8.62
N LEU A 31 3.25 -2.90 8.90
CA LEU A 31 2.26 -2.50 7.92
C LEU A 31 2.02 -1.00 7.96
N CYS A 32 1.95 -0.37 6.81
CA CYS A 32 1.53 1.00 6.64
C CYS A 32 0.39 1.11 5.62
N SER A 33 -0.56 1.98 5.86
CA SER A 33 -1.67 2.21 4.95
C SER A 33 -2.32 3.58 5.22
N HIS A 34 -3.27 3.96 4.35
CA HIS A 34 -4.03 5.18 4.53
C HIS A 34 -5.55 4.95 4.51
N LEU A 35 -6.25 5.84 5.18
CA LEU A 35 -7.70 5.92 5.19
C LEU A 35 -8.13 7.37 4.97
N GLY A 36 -9.06 7.59 4.04
CA GLY A 36 -9.62 8.91 3.80
C GLY A 36 -8.62 9.96 3.29
N ARG A 37 -8.90 11.23 3.60
CA ARG A 37 -8.08 12.39 3.19
C ARG A 37 -7.93 13.39 4.34
N PRO A 38 -7.18 13.06 5.40
CA PRO A 38 -7.02 13.90 6.59
C PRO A 38 -6.15 15.15 6.36
N LYS A 39 -5.52 15.28 5.17
CA LYS A 39 -4.73 16.47 4.76
C LYS A 39 -3.53 16.78 5.67
N GLY A 40 -2.84 15.77 6.17
CA GLY A 40 -1.68 15.94 7.04
C GLY A 40 -2.04 16.32 8.48
N GLN A 41 -3.23 15.96 8.94
CA GLN A 41 -3.69 16.22 10.30
C GLN A 41 -4.24 14.96 10.94
N VAL A 42 -3.96 14.77 12.23
CA VAL A 42 -4.53 13.66 12.99
C VAL A 42 -6.03 13.87 13.14
N ASN A 43 -6.81 12.88 12.69
CA ASN A 43 -8.25 12.86 12.83
C ASN A 43 -8.70 11.45 13.23
N PRO A 44 -9.31 11.27 14.42
CA PRO A 44 -9.75 9.97 14.92
C PRO A 44 -10.68 9.19 13.96
N GLU A 45 -11.47 9.87 13.13
CA GLU A 45 -12.34 9.23 12.14
C GLU A 45 -11.52 8.44 11.08
N PHE A 46 -10.27 8.83 10.84
CA PHE A 46 -9.39 8.21 9.88
C PHE A 46 -8.30 7.34 10.54
N SER A 47 -8.46 7.01 11.83
CA SER A 47 -7.54 6.11 12.53
C SER A 47 -7.56 4.72 11.94
N MET A 48 -6.38 4.08 11.92
CA MET A 48 -6.21 2.70 11.46
C MET A 48 -6.60 1.65 12.51
N LYS A 49 -7.02 2.05 13.73
CA LYS A 49 -7.41 1.13 14.82
C LYS A 49 -8.46 0.08 14.40
N PRO A 50 -9.55 0.43 13.69
CA PRO A 50 -10.52 -0.57 13.23
C PRO A 50 -9.90 -1.56 12.22
N VAL A 51 -8.95 -1.09 11.39
CA VAL A 51 -8.24 -1.94 10.43
C VAL A 51 -7.33 -2.93 11.15
N ALA A 52 -6.60 -2.50 12.20
CA ALA A 52 -5.78 -3.37 13.02
C ALA A 52 -6.60 -4.47 13.72
N ALA A 53 -7.77 -4.11 14.26
CA ALA A 53 -8.70 -5.06 14.86
C ALA A 53 -9.18 -6.10 13.85
N ARG A 54 -9.66 -5.67 12.68
CA ARG A 54 -10.12 -6.57 11.62
C ARG A 54 -9.01 -7.46 11.07
N LEU A 55 -7.82 -6.91 10.91
CA LEU A 55 -6.65 -7.68 10.47
C LEU A 55 -6.25 -8.74 11.48
N SER A 56 -6.33 -8.43 12.79
CA SER A 56 -6.08 -9.40 13.86
C SER A 56 -7.05 -10.58 13.80
N GLU A 57 -8.34 -10.34 13.56
CA GLU A 57 -9.34 -11.40 13.38
C GLU A 57 -9.02 -12.28 12.17
N LEU A 58 -8.69 -11.68 11.03
CA LEU A 58 -8.42 -12.38 9.78
C LEU A 58 -7.13 -13.21 9.82
N LEU A 59 -6.11 -12.73 10.54
CA LEU A 59 -4.83 -13.41 10.69
C LEU A 59 -4.85 -14.45 11.84
N GLY A 60 -5.81 -14.37 12.76
CA GLY A 60 -5.84 -15.19 13.97
C GLY A 60 -4.69 -14.91 14.95
N LEU A 61 -4.10 -13.69 14.87
CA LEU A 61 -3.04 -13.23 15.74
C LEU A 61 -3.23 -11.75 16.09
N LYS A 62 -2.58 -11.30 17.17
CA LYS A 62 -2.66 -9.90 17.58
C LYS A 62 -1.80 -9.02 16.69
N VAL A 63 -2.42 -8.10 15.95
CA VAL A 63 -1.75 -7.01 15.27
C VAL A 63 -1.53 -5.88 16.27
N LYS A 64 -0.28 -5.53 16.55
CA LYS A 64 0.08 -4.41 17.42
C LYS A 64 -0.16 -3.10 16.66
N MET A 65 -0.71 -2.08 17.33
CA MET A 65 -1.02 -0.79 16.69
C MET A 65 -0.15 0.30 17.29
N ALA A 66 0.59 1.03 16.43
CA ALA A 66 1.30 2.23 16.85
C ALA A 66 0.33 3.41 17.02
N ASP A 67 0.64 4.33 17.92
CA ASP A 67 -0.15 5.55 18.12
C ASP A 67 0.28 6.69 17.18
N ASP A 68 1.36 6.50 16.44
CA ASP A 68 1.92 7.43 15.47
C ASP A 68 2.35 6.73 14.17
N VAL A 69 2.89 7.48 13.22
CA VAL A 69 3.31 6.97 11.91
C VAL A 69 4.78 6.58 11.90
N VAL A 70 5.66 7.52 12.29
CA VAL A 70 7.12 7.34 12.31
C VAL A 70 7.74 7.92 13.60
N GLY A 71 6.93 8.07 14.62
CA GLY A 71 7.32 8.65 15.90
C GLY A 71 7.79 7.61 16.92
N PRO A 72 7.90 8.02 18.19
CA PRO A 72 8.41 7.16 19.27
C PRO A 72 7.61 5.87 19.46
N SER A 73 6.28 5.90 19.26
CA SER A 73 5.44 4.70 19.39
C SER A 73 5.75 3.67 18.30
N ALA A 74 5.89 4.13 17.05
CA ALA A 74 6.23 3.27 15.92
C ALA A 74 7.60 2.61 16.12
N HIS A 75 8.63 3.39 16.52
CA HIS A 75 9.97 2.87 16.79
C HIS A 75 9.98 1.85 17.94
N ALA A 76 9.38 2.19 19.08
CA ALA A 76 9.34 1.30 20.23
C ALA A 76 8.64 -0.03 19.92
N LEU A 77 7.56 0.02 19.12
CA LEU A 77 6.89 -1.21 18.68
C LEU A 77 7.72 -2.00 17.68
N ALA A 78 8.35 -1.34 16.70
CA ALA A 78 9.22 -1.99 15.71
C ALA A 78 10.38 -2.73 16.40
N ASP A 79 11.06 -2.08 17.35
CA ASP A 79 12.14 -2.66 18.12
C ASP A 79 11.69 -3.87 18.96
N SER A 80 10.46 -3.85 19.44
CA SER A 80 9.88 -4.93 20.27
C SER A 80 9.30 -6.10 19.49
N LEU A 81 9.20 -6.00 18.16
CA LEU A 81 8.66 -7.08 17.33
C LEU A 81 9.55 -8.32 17.38
N LYS A 82 8.89 -9.47 17.47
CA LYS A 82 9.51 -10.79 17.31
C LYS A 82 9.20 -11.34 15.91
N ASP A 83 9.95 -12.34 15.51
CA ASP A 83 9.75 -13.05 14.25
C ASP A 83 8.31 -13.56 14.14
N GLY A 84 7.66 -13.28 13.00
CA GLY A 84 6.26 -13.63 12.76
C GLY A 84 5.23 -12.70 13.40
N GLU A 85 5.64 -11.70 14.19
CA GLU A 85 4.71 -10.70 14.71
C GLU A 85 4.40 -9.60 13.69
N VAL A 86 3.25 -8.97 13.86
CA VAL A 86 2.73 -7.95 12.97
C VAL A 86 2.39 -6.69 13.75
N MET A 87 2.78 -5.54 13.23
CA MET A 87 2.30 -4.24 13.68
C MET A 87 1.72 -3.43 12.52
N LEU A 88 0.84 -2.49 12.83
CA LEU A 88 0.29 -1.50 11.90
C LEU A 88 0.62 -0.10 12.43
N LEU A 89 1.16 0.74 11.56
CA LEU A 89 1.36 2.17 11.82
C LEU A 89 0.02 2.90 11.80
N GLU A 90 -0.04 4.09 12.41
CA GLU A 90 -1.20 4.96 12.22
C GLU A 90 -1.27 5.45 10.77
N ASN A 91 -2.37 6.08 10.39
CA ASN A 91 -2.67 6.51 9.04
C ASN A 91 -1.54 7.38 8.47
N VAL A 92 -0.83 6.89 7.45
CA VAL A 92 0.32 7.59 6.87
C VAL A 92 -0.03 8.99 6.35
N ARG A 93 -1.30 9.24 6.04
CA ARG A 93 -1.77 10.57 5.61
C ARG A 93 -1.99 11.57 6.74
N PHE A 94 -1.72 11.18 7.98
CA PHE A 94 -1.58 12.15 9.08
C PHE A 94 -0.27 12.93 8.95
N GLU A 95 0.70 12.41 8.21
CA GLU A 95 1.94 13.10 7.93
C GLU A 95 1.77 14.08 6.74
N PRO A 96 2.07 15.38 6.92
CA PRO A 96 1.95 16.38 5.85
C PRO A 96 2.84 16.10 4.63
N GLY A 97 3.95 15.39 4.84
CA GLY A 97 4.93 15.02 3.81
C GLY A 97 4.50 13.84 2.95
N GLU A 98 3.56 13.01 3.39
CA GLU A 98 3.20 11.74 2.73
C GLU A 98 2.87 11.92 1.24
N THR A 99 1.91 12.78 0.93
CA THR A 99 1.46 12.99 -0.46
C THR A 99 2.39 13.87 -1.30
N LYS A 100 3.42 14.43 -0.69
CA LYS A 100 4.44 15.26 -1.34
C LYS A 100 5.72 14.48 -1.67
N ASN A 101 5.75 13.21 -1.28
CA ASN A 101 6.95 12.38 -1.39
C ASN A 101 8.15 13.01 -0.66
N ASP A 102 7.92 13.49 0.56
CA ASP A 102 8.92 14.18 1.36
C ASP A 102 10.11 13.26 1.68
N PRO A 103 11.37 13.67 1.39
CA PRO A 103 12.54 12.83 1.59
C PRO A 103 12.81 12.48 3.06
N GLU A 104 12.58 13.42 3.98
CA GLU A 104 12.83 13.17 5.40
C GLU A 104 11.81 12.20 5.99
N LEU A 105 10.53 12.32 5.59
CA LEU A 105 9.52 11.34 5.94
C LEU A 105 9.83 9.97 5.33
N SER A 106 10.32 9.93 4.10
CA SER A 106 10.71 8.68 3.41
C SER A 106 11.87 7.99 4.13
N LYS A 107 12.86 8.73 4.60
CA LYS A 107 13.95 8.20 5.46
C LYS A 107 13.43 7.71 6.80
N ALA A 108 12.47 8.43 7.40
CA ALA A 108 11.87 8.04 8.66
C ALA A 108 11.10 6.70 8.51
N PHE A 109 10.36 6.48 7.41
CA PHE A 109 9.81 5.17 7.11
C PHE A 109 10.89 4.09 6.97
N ALA A 110 11.95 4.40 6.23
CA ALA A 110 13.04 3.47 5.99
C ALA A 110 13.79 3.07 7.26
N SER A 111 13.84 3.96 8.27
CA SER A 111 14.50 3.64 9.55
C SER A 111 13.77 2.60 10.41
N LEU A 112 12.53 2.26 10.06
CA LEU A 112 11.74 1.26 10.79
C LEU A 112 11.99 -0.19 10.34
N ALA A 113 12.63 -0.41 9.18
CA ALA A 113 12.73 -1.75 8.59
C ALA A 113 13.98 -1.91 7.72
N ASP A 114 14.32 -3.16 7.38
CA ASP A 114 15.46 -3.52 6.54
C ASP A 114 15.10 -3.72 5.07
N LEU A 115 13.80 -3.94 4.79
CA LEU A 115 13.28 -4.25 3.45
C LEU A 115 11.90 -3.64 3.28
N TYR A 116 11.61 -3.15 2.09
CA TYR A 116 10.30 -2.61 1.73
C TYR A 116 9.55 -3.52 0.75
N VAL A 117 8.28 -3.77 1.01
CA VAL A 117 7.38 -4.50 0.11
C VAL A 117 6.19 -3.62 -0.25
N ASN A 118 6.07 -3.27 -1.53
CA ASN A 118 4.89 -2.57 -2.03
C ASN A 118 3.83 -3.57 -2.49
N ASP A 119 2.67 -3.52 -1.85
CA ASP A 119 1.50 -4.32 -2.23
C ASP A 119 0.22 -3.48 -2.40
N ALA A 120 0.40 -2.17 -2.57
CA ALA A 120 -0.66 -1.18 -2.68
C ALA A 120 -0.88 -0.74 -4.14
N PHE A 121 -1.33 -1.64 -5.02
CA PHE A 121 -1.52 -1.35 -6.45
C PHE A 121 -2.34 -0.09 -6.70
N GLY A 122 -3.45 0.11 -5.97
CA GLY A 122 -4.30 1.29 -6.12
C GLY A 122 -3.62 2.63 -5.79
N SER A 123 -2.46 2.61 -5.14
CA SER A 123 -1.65 3.79 -4.80
C SER A 123 -0.30 3.83 -5.52
N ALA A 124 0.12 2.73 -6.15
CA ALA A 124 1.45 2.59 -6.76
C ALA A 124 1.73 3.60 -7.90
N HIS A 125 0.67 4.13 -8.52
CA HIS A 125 0.78 5.17 -9.55
C HIS A 125 1.11 6.58 -9.00
N ARG A 126 1.23 6.74 -7.69
CA ARG A 126 1.51 8.01 -7.01
C ARG A 126 2.86 7.96 -6.35
N ALA A 127 3.66 9.01 -6.54
CA ALA A 127 4.88 9.22 -5.80
C ALA A 127 4.54 9.78 -4.41
N HIS A 128 4.34 8.89 -3.43
CA HIS A 128 4.15 9.22 -2.02
C HIS A 128 5.33 8.71 -1.21
N SER A 129 5.57 9.26 -0.02
CA SER A 129 6.69 8.84 0.85
C SER A 129 6.61 7.35 1.19
N SER A 130 5.41 6.84 1.53
CA SER A 130 5.19 5.43 1.88
C SER A 130 5.13 4.48 0.68
N THR A 131 5.16 4.95 -0.57
CA THR A 131 5.12 4.11 -1.78
C THR A 131 6.38 4.20 -2.61
N ALA A 132 6.74 5.41 -3.08
CA ALA A 132 7.90 5.62 -3.92
C ALA A 132 9.14 6.05 -3.10
N GLY A 133 8.93 6.98 -2.15
CA GLY A 133 10.03 7.59 -1.41
C GLY A 133 10.84 6.59 -0.58
N VAL A 134 10.17 5.73 0.19
CA VAL A 134 10.82 4.72 1.02
C VAL A 134 11.67 3.73 0.20
N ALA A 135 11.25 3.43 -1.03
CA ALA A 135 11.98 2.52 -1.93
C ALA A 135 13.33 3.09 -2.41
N ALA A 136 13.58 4.38 -2.23
CA ALA A 136 14.89 4.98 -2.52
C ALA A 136 15.94 4.69 -1.43
N TYR A 137 15.52 4.24 -0.25
CA TYR A 137 16.38 4.04 0.92
C TYR A 137 16.47 2.58 1.36
N LEU A 138 15.60 1.70 0.88
CA LEU A 138 15.58 0.27 1.23
C LEU A 138 15.57 -0.60 -0.01
N PRO A 139 16.11 -1.82 0.05
CA PRO A 139 15.81 -2.85 -0.92
C PRO A 139 14.30 -3.02 -1.05
N ALA A 140 13.77 -3.00 -2.27
CA ALA A 140 12.34 -2.98 -2.51
C ALA A 140 11.89 -4.16 -3.37
N ALA A 141 10.73 -4.74 -3.03
CA ALA A 141 10.07 -5.80 -3.78
C ALA A 141 8.57 -5.50 -3.93
N CYS A 142 7.92 -6.19 -4.86
CA CYS A 142 6.46 -6.18 -4.95
C CYS A 142 5.85 -7.34 -4.16
N GLY A 143 4.70 -7.09 -3.52
CA GLY A 143 3.88 -8.12 -2.94
C GLY A 143 3.03 -8.85 -3.99
N TYR A 144 2.31 -9.88 -3.57
CA TYR A 144 1.53 -10.75 -4.47
C TYR A 144 0.39 -10.03 -5.21
N LEU A 145 -0.18 -8.97 -4.62
CA LEU A 145 -1.22 -8.20 -5.29
C LEU A 145 -0.63 -7.47 -6.51
N ILE A 146 0.48 -6.76 -6.33
CA ILE A 146 1.17 -6.08 -7.45
C ILE A 146 1.72 -7.10 -8.44
N GLN A 147 2.31 -8.21 -7.98
CA GLN A 147 2.79 -9.28 -8.86
C GLN A 147 1.69 -9.81 -9.77
N LYS A 148 0.48 -10.01 -9.21
CA LYS A 148 -0.69 -10.43 -9.99
C LYS A 148 -1.07 -9.41 -11.06
N GLU A 149 -1.09 -8.14 -10.72
CA GLU A 149 -1.41 -7.07 -11.67
C GLU A 149 -0.36 -6.96 -12.79
N ILE A 150 0.93 -7.01 -12.45
CA ILE A 150 2.02 -7.05 -13.44
C ILE A 150 1.85 -8.24 -14.38
N LYS A 151 1.57 -9.43 -13.84
CA LYS A 151 1.39 -10.65 -14.64
C LYS A 151 0.23 -10.54 -15.61
N PHE A 152 -0.92 -10.03 -15.17
CA PHE A 152 -2.12 -9.99 -16.00
C PHE A 152 -2.14 -8.78 -16.93
N ILE A 153 -1.90 -7.58 -16.43
CA ILE A 153 -1.94 -6.36 -17.24
C ILE A 153 -0.67 -6.27 -18.10
N GLY A 154 0.51 -6.47 -17.51
CA GLY A 154 1.79 -6.45 -18.24
C GLY A 154 1.80 -7.51 -19.32
N GLY A 155 1.50 -8.77 -18.99
CA GLY A 155 1.46 -9.86 -19.96
C GLY A 155 0.46 -9.66 -21.09
N ALA A 156 -0.71 -9.04 -20.82
CA ALA A 156 -1.68 -8.68 -21.85
C ALA A 156 -1.19 -7.58 -22.80
N LEU A 157 -0.29 -6.69 -22.33
CA LEU A 157 0.25 -5.59 -23.13
C LEU A 157 1.55 -5.94 -23.86
N GLU A 158 2.38 -6.84 -23.28
CA GLU A 158 3.67 -7.23 -23.87
C GLU A 158 3.50 -8.31 -24.94
N ASN A 159 2.66 -9.32 -24.70
CA ASN A 159 2.39 -10.42 -25.62
C ASN A 159 0.89 -10.67 -25.78
N PRO A 160 0.14 -9.73 -26.40
CA PRO A 160 -1.29 -9.85 -26.50
C PRO A 160 -1.71 -10.97 -27.43
N LYS A 161 -2.77 -11.69 -27.03
CA LYS A 161 -3.53 -12.48 -28.00
C LYS A 161 -4.29 -11.52 -28.91
N ARG A 162 -4.11 -11.64 -30.22
CA ARG A 162 -4.75 -10.78 -31.22
C ARG A 162 -6.13 -11.30 -31.62
N PRO A 163 -7.14 -10.44 -31.88
CA PRO A 163 -7.06 -8.97 -31.73
C PRO A 163 -7.11 -8.50 -30.28
N LEU A 164 -6.25 -7.53 -29.90
CA LEU A 164 -6.31 -6.85 -28.62
C LEU A 164 -7.21 -5.61 -28.71
N VAL A 165 -8.33 -5.68 -28.04
CA VAL A 165 -9.29 -4.57 -27.95
C VAL A 165 -9.18 -3.92 -26.58
N ALA A 166 -8.92 -2.61 -26.54
CA ALA A 166 -8.92 -1.85 -25.30
C ALA A 166 -10.14 -0.96 -25.21
N ILE A 167 -10.84 -1.01 -24.09
CA ILE A 167 -12.00 -0.16 -23.80
C ILE A 167 -11.64 0.77 -22.66
N LEU A 168 -11.60 2.08 -22.95
CA LEU A 168 -11.33 3.12 -21.97
C LEU A 168 -12.60 3.92 -21.68
N GLY A 169 -12.84 4.19 -20.40
CA GLY A 169 -13.97 5.01 -19.97
C GLY A 169 -13.65 5.85 -18.74
N GLY A 170 -14.49 6.84 -18.46
CA GLY A 170 -14.42 7.68 -17.26
C GLY A 170 -14.66 9.16 -17.54
N ALA A 171 -14.94 9.92 -16.48
CA ALA A 171 -15.39 11.30 -16.56
C ALA A 171 -14.32 12.32 -17.04
N LYS A 172 -13.02 12.04 -16.79
CA LYS A 172 -11.92 12.95 -17.15
C LYS A 172 -11.01 12.31 -18.19
N VAL A 173 -11.15 12.73 -19.43
CA VAL A 173 -10.31 12.25 -20.54
C VAL A 173 -8.86 12.70 -20.38
N SER A 174 -8.64 13.94 -19.92
CA SER A 174 -7.30 14.51 -19.71
C SER A 174 -6.39 13.63 -18.86
N ASP A 175 -6.94 13.03 -17.80
CA ASP A 175 -6.17 12.17 -16.88
C ASP A 175 -5.76 10.83 -17.54
N LYS A 176 -6.26 10.53 -18.73
CA LYS A 176 -6.07 9.27 -19.45
C LYS A 176 -5.27 9.41 -20.74
N ILE A 177 -4.90 10.64 -21.15
CA ILE A 177 -4.16 10.88 -22.39
C ILE A 177 -2.89 10.03 -22.44
N GLY A 178 -2.10 10.00 -21.36
CA GLY A 178 -0.90 9.18 -21.29
C GLY A 178 -1.16 7.67 -21.44
N VAL A 179 -2.27 7.18 -20.89
CA VAL A 179 -2.70 5.79 -21.05
C VAL A 179 -3.12 5.52 -22.50
N ILE A 180 -3.91 6.41 -23.10
CA ILE A 180 -4.35 6.31 -24.49
C ILE A 180 -3.15 6.27 -25.43
N THR A 181 -2.21 7.20 -25.28
CA THR A 181 -0.98 7.26 -26.09
C THR A 181 -0.17 5.96 -26.00
N ASN A 182 -0.04 5.39 -24.80
CA ASN A 182 0.68 4.14 -24.61
C ASN A 182 -0.06 2.90 -25.15
N LEU A 183 -1.38 2.94 -25.26
CA LEU A 183 -2.18 1.81 -25.74
C LEU A 183 -2.36 1.82 -27.26
N ILE A 184 -2.36 3.01 -27.90
CA ILE A 184 -2.67 3.15 -29.30
C ILE A 184 -1.76 2.30 -30.21
N ASP A 185 -0.48 2.21 -29.84
CA ASP A 185 0.51 1.41 -30.60
C ASP A 185 0.51 -0.09 -30.23
N LYS A 186 -0.26 -0.48 -29.20
CA LYS A 186 -0.29 -1.85 -28.67
C LYS A 186 -1.59 -2.59 -29.00
N CYS A 187 -2.68 -1.85 -29.23
CA CYS A 187 -4.00 -2.39 -29.48
C CYS A 187 -4.33 -2.45 -30.97
N ASP A 188 -5.15 -3.44 -31.35
CA ASP A 188 -5.74 -3.49 -32.70
C ASP A 188 -6.96 -2.57 -32.79
N THR A 189 -7.61 -2.31 -31.65
CA THR A 189 -8.77 -1.39 -31.54
C THR A 189 -8.78 -0.75 -30.16
N LEU A 190 -9.07 0.54 -30.10
CA LEU A 190 -9.20 1.33 -28.87
C LEU A 190 -10.59 1.99 -28.85
#